data_4c1cb773e61ff7507df620dc40729ffe
#
_entry.id   4c1cb773e61ff7507df620dc40729ffe
#
_cell.length_a   1.000
_cell.length_b   1.000
_cell.length_c   1.000
_cell.angle_alpha   90.00
_cell.angle_beta   90.00
_cell.angle_gamma   90.00
#
_symmetry.space_group_name_H-M   'P 1'
#
loop_
_entity.id
_entity.type
_entity.pdbx_description
1 polymer ?
#
loop_
_entity_poly.entity_id
_entity_poly.type
_entity_poly.pdbx_seq_one_letter_code
_entity_poly.pdbx_strand_id
1 'polypeptide(L)'
;MKLKSISKMNIVVSTFITLLMILDVYKLYDIGQQKMHLEESRLSLLLKANTLKESSESLTKFARMYAITKDISYMNSYYNIIEDREGKKSHPSLYNQIYFSGKSKAITGSSLLSKIKSLPITKSELNHLLLAEERSSVLTFIEKKSFDLIEQNRPEEALSLLTNQEYSKCKNLIMLPLNTFFMELNDRISNEISELNKEERIVFIILFLLVLTIALHMFILLIVFRLRVLIPITQMNHCIEKYKQNSILSSKMVGNNDEVGEMINSFVEMQTILTEKREKLEVMAVFDDLTKIYNRRAFYELSEQEILLAQKKNADVSLLMIDIDFFKKINDEFGHPVGDKALLFLSSAISGMIRKGDIFGRLGGEEFAILFPHTSIKEAYVISEKIRLYFQNNSLPNSDPIVKFTLSLGLCSCSPEYDLNSSITIADNLLYKSKHNGRNKTTINSDVLSCF
;
A
#
# COMPACT_ATOMS: atom_id res chain seq x y z
N MET A 1 -9.63 15.17 -7.13
CA MET A 1 -9.90 13.83 -7.72
C MET A 1 -9.88 12.81 -6.60
N LYS A 2 -10.89 11.94 -6.50
CA LYS A 2 -10.98 10.94 -5.41
C LYS A 2 -9.85 9.92 -5.54
N LEU A 3 -9.29 9.45 -4.44
CA LEU A 3 -8.21 8.45 -4.39
C LEU A 3 -8.57 7.18 -5.17
N LYS A 4 -9.83 6.74 -5.09
CA LYS A 4 -10.37 5.61 -5.84
C LYS A 4 -10.24 5.79 -7.37
N SER A 5 -10.41 7.01 -7.89
CA SER A 5 -10.25 7.32 -9.32
C SER A 5 -8.78 7.31 -9.75
N ILE A 6 -7.89 7.83 -8.90
CA ILE A 6 -6.43 7.79 -9.12
C ILE A 6 -5.95 6.33 -9.16
N SER A 7 -6.39 5.52 -8.21
CA SER A 7 -6.03 4.09 -8.14
C SER A 7 -6.47 3.32 -9.39
N LYS A 8 -7.71 3.51 -9.87
CA LYS A 8 -8.19 2.86 -11.10
C LYS A 8 -7.37 3.27 -12.33
N MET A 9 -7.08 4.56 -12.48
CA MET A 9 -6.26 5.05 -13.58
C MET A 9 -4.85 4.46 -13.55
N ASN A 10 -4.26 4.37 -12.37
CA ASN A 10 -2.92 3.80 -12.19
C ASN A 10 -2.86 2.31 -12.54
N ILE A 11 -3.88 1.52 -12.17
CA ILE A 11 -3.97 0.11 -12.55
C ILE A 11 -4.00 -0.02 -14.08
N VAL A 12 -4.82 0.78 -14.76
CA VAL A 12 -4.91 0.74 -16.23
C VAL A 12 -3.59 1.11 -16.88
N VAL A 13 -2.92 2.17 -16.43
CA VAL A 13 -1.62 2.59 -16.96
C VAL A 13 -0.55 1.52 -16.73
N SER A 14 -0.45 0.99 -15.51
CA SER A 14 0.53 -0.06 -15.18
C SER A 14 0.30 -1.33 -15.98
N THR A 15 -0.95 -1.78 -16.13
CA THR A 15 -1.27 -2.98 -16.93
C THR A 15 -0.96 -2.78 -18.41
N PHE A 16 -1.18 -1.58 -18.94
CA PHE A 16 -0.85 -1.27 -20.33
C PHE A 16 0.68 -1.28 -20.56
N ILE A 17 1.46 -0.67 -19.68
CA ILE A 17 2.92 -0.66 -19.80
C ILE A 17 3.49 -2.08 -19.66
N THR A 18 2.99 -2.89 -18.72
CA THR A 18 3.44 -4.29 -18.56
C THR A 18 3.11 -5.13 -19.78
N LEU A 19 1.97 -4.91 -20.43
CA LEU A 19 1.62 -5.60 -21.68
C LEU A 19 2.61 -5.26 -22.81
N LEU A 20 2.97 -3.98 -22.96
CA LEU A 20 3.97 -3.54 -23.94
C LEU A 20 5.35 -4.21 -23.68
N MET A 21 5.78 -4.28 -22.42
CA MET A 21 7.03 -4.95 -22.06
C MET A 21 7.01 -6.44 -22.43
N ILE A 22 5.90 -7.13 -22.22
CA ILE A 22 5.76 -8.55 -22.61
C ILE A 22 5.91 -8.71 -24.13
N LEU A 23 5.31 -7.80 -24.90
CA LEU A 23 5.44 -7.82 -26.37
C LEU A 23 6.88 -7.59 -26.83
N ASP A 24 7.61 -6.66 -26.20
CA ASP A 24 9.01 -6.40 -26.52
C ASP A 24 9.91 -7.60 -26.17
N VAL A 25 9.69 -8.23 -25.01
CA VAL A 25 10.43 -9.44 -24.63
C VAL A 25 10.15 -10.59 -25.60
N TYR A 26 8.90 -10.74 -26.06
CA TYR A 26 8.55 -11.73 -27.07
C TYR A 26 9.26 -11.45 -28.39
N LYS A 27 9.33 -10.18 -28.81
CA LYS A 27 10.05 -9.79 -30.02
C LYS A 27 11.56 -10.06 -29.92
N LEU A 28 12.19 -9.83 -28.78
CA LEU A 28 13.59 -10.19 -28.52
C LEU A 28 13.83 -11.69 -28.64
N TYR A 29 12.93 -12.49 -28.08
CA TYR A 29 13.00 -13.94 -28.21
C TYR A 29 12.92 -14.39 -29.66
N ASP A 30 11.99 -13.82 -30.45
CA ASP A 30 11.82 -14.14 -31.86
C ASP A 30 13.08 -13.78 -32.69
N ILE A 31 13.65 -12.59 -32.49
CA ILE A 31 14.92 -12.18 -33.12
C ILE A 31 16.05 -13.15 -32.77
N GLY A 32 16.13 -13.61 -31.52
CA GLY A 32 17.10 -14.59 -31.06
C GLY A 32 16.97 -15.93 -31.80
N GLN A 33 15.74 -16.42 -32.00
CA GLN A 33 15.46 -17.65 -32.76
C GLN A 33 15.82 -17.50 -34.22
N GLN A 34 15.51 -16.37 -34.84
CA GLN A 34 15.87 -16.10 -36.23
C GLN A 34 17.39 -16.10 -36.45
N LYS A 35 18.17 -15.47 -35.58
CA LYS A 35 19.64 -15.49 -35.63
C LYS A 35 20.21 -16.91 -35.52
N MET A 36 19.69 -17.67 -34.55
CA MET A 36 20.12 -19.07 -34.37
C MET A 36 19.86 -19.90 -35.62
N HIS A 37 18.70 -19.77 -36.24
CA HIS A 37 18.33 -20.49 -37.46
C HIS A 37 19.19 -20.10 -38.65
N LEU A 38 19.57 -18.81 -38.77
CA LEU A 38 20.50 -18.34 -39.79
C LEU A 38 21.89 -18.95 -39.63
N GLU A 39 22.44 -18.96 -38.43
CA GLU A 39 23.74 -19.57 -38.13
C GLU A 39 23.76 -21.06 -38.33
N GLU A 40 22.70 -21.80 -37.95
CA GLU A 40 22.57 -23.22 -38.22
C GLU A 40 22.55 -23.50 -39.73
N SER A 41 21.80 -22.71 -40.48
CA SER A 41 21.72 -22.81 -41.95
C SER A 41 23.07 -22.53 -42.61
N ARG A 42 23.78 -21.48 -42.16
CA ARG A 42 25.15 -21.15 -42.60
C ARG A 42 26.09 -22.31 -42.36
N LEU A 43 26.13 -22.85 -41.13
CA LEU A 43 27.02 -23.99 -40.80
C LEU A 43 26.72 -25.22 -41.66
N SER A 44 25.45 -25.52 -41.86
CA SER A 44 25.02 -26.66 -42.67
C SER A 44 25.44 -26.52 -44.13
N LEU A 45 25.30 -25.32 -44.73
CA LEU A 45 25.73 -25.03 -46.10
C LEU A 45 27.26 -25.08 -46.25
N LEU A 46 28.00 -24.48 -45.30
CA LEU A 46 29.46 -24.50 -45.29
C LEU A 46 30.03 -25.94 -45.19
N LEU A 47 29.48 -26.78 -44.32
CA LEU A 47 29.91 -28.18 -44.17
C LEU A 47 29.68 -28.95 -45.45
N LYS A 48 28.53 -28.82 -46.12
CA LYS A 48 28.25 -29.54 -47.37
C LYS A 48 29.08 -29.04 -48.55
N ALA A 49 29.32 -27.71 -48.63
CA ALA A 49 30.22 -27.16 -49.66
C ALA A 49 31.68 -27.58 -49.44
N ASN A 50 32.16 -27.65 -48.20
CA ASN A 50 33.47 -28.18 -47.86
C ASN A 50 33.58 -29.68 -48.22
N THR A 51 32.52 -30.47 -48.00
CA THR A 51 32.51 -31.88 -48.40
C THR A 51 32.69 -32.01 -49.93
N LEU A 52 32.09 -31.12 -50.72
CA LEU A 52 32.29 -31.11 -52.19
C LEU A 52 33.75 -30.78 -52.54
N LYS A 53 34.37 -29.81 -51.89
CA LYS A 53 35.79 -29.42 -52.06
C LYS A 53 36.73 -30.59 -51.74
N GLU A 54 36.60 -31.14 -50.52
CA GLU A 54 37.45 -32.22 -50.01
C GLU A 54 37.31 -33.52 -50.86
N SER A 55 36.08 -33.85 -51.29
CA SER A 55 35.88 -34.97 -52.20
C SER A 55 36.59 -34.78 -53.53
N SER A 56 36.59 -33.56 -54.10
CA SER A 56 37.31 -33.27 -55.34
C SER A 56 38.85 -33.37 -55.20
N GLU A 57 39.38 -32.89 -54.04
CA GLU A 57 40.79 -33.00 -53.69
C GLU A 57 41.21 -34.47 -53.51
N SER A 58 40.36 -35.26 -52.83
CA SER A 58 40.60 -36.73 -52.61
C SER A 58 40.57 -37.52 -53.89
N LEU A 59 39.62 -37.26 -54.82
CA LEU A 59 39.58 -37.87 -56.14
C LEU A 59 40.89 -37.66 -56.88
N THR A 60 41.38 -36.44 -56.97
CA THR A 60 42.66 -36.04 -57.56
C THR A 60 43.84 -36.86 -56.95
N LYS A 61 43.86 -36.91 -55.59
CA LYS A 61 44.90 -37.63 -54.84
C LYS A 61 44.88 -39.12 -55.19
N PHE A 62 43.72 -39.74 -55.14
CA PHE A 62 43.62 -41.23 -55.41
C PHE A 62 43.92 -41.54 -56.87
N ALA A 63 43.49 -40.73 -57.83
CA ALA A 63 43.83 -40.93 -59.24
C ALA A 63 45.34 -40.85 -59.45
N ARG A 64 46.04 -39.88 -58.85
CA ARG A 64 47.52 -39.80 -58.97
C ARG A 64 48.22 -40.98 -58.29
N MET A 65 47.77 -41.38 -57.08
CA MET A 65 48.37 -42.53 -56.37
C MET A 65 48.19 -43.78 -57.13
N TYR A 66 47.02 -44.05 -57.74
CA TYR A 66 46.80 -45.19 -58.58
C TYR A 66 47.72 -45.16 -59.81
N ALA A 67 47.90 -44.03 -60.48
CA ALA A 67 48.80 -43.91 -61.64
C ALA A 67 50.27 -44.17 -61.28
N ILE A 68 50.72 -43.83 -60.07
CA ILE A 68 52.09 -44.03 -59.59
C ILE A 68 52.33 -45.50 -59.13
N THR A 69 51.40 -46.04 -58.31
CA THR A 69 51.59 -47.27 -57.55
C THR A 69 50.99 -48.53 -58.27
N LYS A 70 49.99 -48.29 -59.08
CA LYS A 70 49.15 -49.35 -59.74
C LYS A 70 48.36 -50.15 -58.67
N ASP A 71 48.25 -49.68 -57.45
CA ASP A 71 47.51 -50.40 -56.40
C ASP A 71 46.02 -50.12 -56.57
N ILE A 72 45.23 -51.16 -56.76
CA ILE A 72 43.79 -51.21 -57.02
C ILE A 72 43.03 -50.60 -55.83
N SER A 73 43.59 -50.55 -54.61
CA SER A 73 42.97 -49.98 -53.43
C SER A 73 42.68 -48.48 -53.60
N TYR A 74 43.57 -47.74 -54.29
CA TYR A 74 43.35 -46.34 -54.61
C TYR A 74 42.21 -46.10 -55.63
N MET A 75 42.15 -46.99 -56.65
CA MET A 75 41.08 -46.97 -57.64
C MET A 75 39.70 -47.23 -56.96
N ASN A 76 39.64 -48.23 -56.07
CA ASN A 76 38.42 -48.51 -55.30
C ASN A 76 38.04 -47.35 -54.41
N SER A 77 39.02 -46.72 -53.76
CA SER A 77 38.76 -45.50 -52.92
C SER A 77 38.23 -44.33 -53.74
N TYR A 78 38.72 -44.14 -54.96
CA TYR A 78 38.25 -43.17 -55.92
C TYR A 78 36.77 -43.38 -56.28
N TYR A 79 36.40 -44.61 -56.69
CA TYR A 79 35.01 -44.95 -57.07
C TYR A 79 34.06 -44.88 -55.87
N ASN A 80 34.48 -45.19 -54.64
CA ASN A 80 33.69 -45.01 -53.42
C ASN A 80 33.29 -43.57 -53.20
N ILE A 81 34.20 -42.60 -53.43
CA ILE A 81 33.87 -41.15 -53.30
C ILE A 81 32.85 -40.76 -54.37
N ILE A 82 32.96 -41.27 -55.62
CA ILE A 82 31.96 -40.90 -56.63
C ILE A 82 30.59 -41.49 -56.28
N GLU A 83 30.52 -42.75 -55.82
CA GLU A 83 29.26 -43.35 -55.38
C GLU A 83 28.62 -42.62 -54.22
N ASP A 84 29.42 -42.11 -53.23
CA ASP A 84 28.94 -41.28 -52.13
C ASP A 84 28.40 -39.95 -52.64
N ARG A 85 29.05 -39.27 -53.58
CA ARG A 85 28.59 -38.00 -54.18
C ARG A 85 27.26 -38.20 -54.95
N GLU A 86 27.13 -39.32 -55.67
CA GLU A 86 25.91 -39.67 -56.40
C GLU A 86 24.81 -40.22 -55.51
N GLY A 87 25.09 -40.53 -54.23
CA GLY A 87 24.11 -41.02 -53.24
C GLY A 87 23.82 -42.55 -53.42
N LYS A 88 24.71 -43.33 -54.17
CA LYS A 88 24.53 -44.75 -54.44
C LYS A 88 24.94 -45.70 -53.31
N LYS A 89 25.81 -45.19 -52.38
CA LYS A 89 26.23 -45.95 -51.19
C LYS A 89 26.16 -44.99 -49.98
N SER A 90 25.67 -45.52 -48.85
CA SER A 90 25.79 -44.87 -47.56
C SER A 90 26.97 -45.47 -46.79
N HIS A 91 28.18 -44.95 -47.02
CA HIS A 91 29.25 -45.12 -46.05
C HIS A 91 29.24 -43.97 -45.10
N PRO A 92 29.31 -44.17 -43.74
CA PRO A 92 29.55 -43.08 -42.81
C PRO A 92 30.91 -42.51 -43.14
N SER A 93 30.97 -41.36 -43.80
CA SER A 93 32.21 -40.62 -43.98
C SER A 93 32.90 -40.45 -42.63
N LEU A 94 34.22 -40.65 -42.59
CA LEU A 94 35.05 -40.46 -41.40
C LEU A 94 34.78 -39.09 -40.73
N TYR A 95 34.28 -38.13 -41.47
CA TYR A 95 33.91 -36.79 -41.03
C TYR A 95 32.68 -36.75 -40.09
N ASN A 96 31.71 -37.64 -40.26
CA ASN A 96 30.53 -37.72 -39.40
C ASN A 96 30.84 -38.32 -38.02
N GLN A 97 31.96 -39.00 -37.82
CA GLN A 97 32.35 -39.59 -36.54
C GLN A 97 33.00 -38.55 -35.58
N ILE A 98 33.62 -37.49 -36.11
CA ILE A 98 34.40 -36.56 -35.28
C ILE A 98 33.55 -35.37 -34.73
N TYR A 99 32.48 -35.01 -35.42
CA TYR A 99 31.75 -33.76 -35.07
C TYR A 99 30.27 -33.90 -34.67
N PHE A 100 29.63 -35.05 -34.88
CA PHE A 100 28.22 -35.23 -34.51
C PHE A 100 27.98 -36.57 -33.79
N SER A 101 28.08 -36.59 -32.49
CA SER A 101 27.57 -37.70 -31.65
C SER A 101 26.05 -37.63 -31.42
N GLY A 102 25.30 -37.00 -32.29
CA GLY A 102 23.84 -36.89 -32.26
C GLY A 102 23.20 -37.76 -33.35
N LYS A 103 22.27 -38.62 -32.96
CA LYS A 103 21.46 -39.51 -33.80
C LYS A 103 20.94 -38.85 -35.08
N SER A 104 21.72 -38.83 -36.15
CA SER A 104 21.25 -38.50 -37.48
C SER A 104 20.76 -39.78 -38.12
N LYS A 105 19.45 -39.92 -38.34
CA LYS A 105 18.89 -40.96 -39.20
C LYS A 105 19.53 -40.85 -40.57
N ALA A 106 20.23 -41.90 -41.00
CA ALA A 106 20.79 -42.02 -42.35
C ALA A 106 19.64 -41.93 -43.36
N ILE A 107 19.53 -40.77 -44.04
CA ILE A 107 18.67 -40.63 -45.22
C ILE A 107 19.46 -41.24 -46.38
N THR A 108 19.22 -42.51 -46.63
CA THR A 108 19.77 -43.25 -47.76
C THR A 108 19.16 -42.72 -49.06
N GLY A 109 20.00 -42.42 -50.06
CA GLY A 109 19.57 -42.31 -51.46
C GLY A 109 19.43 -40.88 -52.04
N SER A 110 20.05 -39.84 -51.44
CA SER A 110 20.05 -38.49 -52.06
C SER A 110 21.47 -38.01 -52.36
N SER A 111 21.71 -37.51 -53.57
CA SER A 111 22.99 -36.87 -53.92
C SER A 111 23.37 -35.71 -53.05
N LEU A 112 24.69 -35.40 -52.96
CA LEU A 112 25.18 -34.25 -52.19
C LEU A 112 24.47 -32.94 -52.61
N LEU A 113 24.26 -32.73 -53.89
CA LEU A 113 23.53 -31.56 -54.42
C LEU A 113 22.06 -31.52 -54.04
N SER A 114 21.39 -32.66 -53.99
CA SER A 114 19.97 -32.69 -53.56
C SER A 114 19.85 -32.32 -52.07
N LYS A 115 20.83 -32.73 -51.25
CA LYS A 115 20.93 -32.32 -49.85
C LYS A 115 21.19 -30.82 -49.66
N ILE A 116 22.00 -30.22 -50.58
CA ILE A 116 22.25 -28.77 -50.58
C ILE A 116 20.99 -27.98 -51.01
N LYS A 117 20.31 -28.45 -52.07
CA LYS A 117 19.07 -27.80 -52.57
C LYS A 117 17.93 -27.78 -51.56
N SER A 118 17.93 -28.66 -50.55
CA SER A 118 16.94 -28.66 -49.49
C SER A 118 17.20 -27.61 -48.39
N LEU A 119 18.32 -26.91 -48.41
CA LEU A 119 18.67 -25.87 -47.48
C LEU A 119 18.28 -24.47 -48.01
N PRO A 120 18.18 -23.47 -47.17
CA PRO A 120 17.88 -22.07 -47.59
C PRO A 120 19.10 -21.48 -48.32
N ILE A 121 19.20 -21.78 -49.61
CA ILE A 121 20.24 -21.31 -50.52
C ILE A 121 19.68 -20.41 -51.60
N THR A 122 20.37 -19.36 -51.98
CA THR A 122 19.98 -18.45 -53.05
C THR A 122 20.27 -19.08 -54.41
N LYS A 123 19.58 -18.57 -55.49
CA LYS A 123 19.84 -19.01 -56.85
C LYS A 123 21.30 -18.79 -57.28
N SER A 124 21.90 -17.67 -56.87
CA SER A 124 23.31 -17.35 -57.16
C SER A 124 24.24 -18.32 -56.49
N GLU A 125 24.11 -18.53 -55.19
CA GLU A 125 24.90 -19.47 -54.41
C GLU A 125 24.79 -20.89 -54.96
N LEU A 126 23.58 -21.35 -55.35
CA LEU A 126 23.37 -22.66 -55.93
C LEU A 126 24.05 -22.77 -57.29
N ASN A 127 24.01 -21.75 -58.15
CA ASN A 127 24.67 -21.76 -59.45
C ASN A 127 26.17 -21.89 -59.32
N HIS A 128 26.81 -21.27 -58.31
CA HIS A 128 28.25 -21.45 -58.08
C HIS A 128 28.60 -22.89 -57.69
N LEU A 129 27.77 -23.56 -56.91
CA LEU A 129 27.96 -24.95 -56.53
C LEU A 129 27.73 -25.90 -57.72
N LEU A 130 26.71 -25.64 -58.53
CA LEU A 130 26.46 -26.41 -59.76
C LEU A 130 27.62 -26.27 -60.76
N LEU A 131 28.15 -25.05 -60.93
CA LEU A 131 29.29 -24.82 -61.80
C LEU A 131 30.57 -25.53 -61.30
N ALA A 132 30.76 -25.56 -59.96
CA ALA A 132 31.89 -26.30 -59.37
C ALA A 132 31.76 -27.82 -59.60
N GLU A 133 30.55 -28.33 -59.50
CA GLU A 133 30.30 -29.78 -59.78
C GLU A 133 30.48 -30.11 -61.24
N GLU A 134 29.93 -29.26 -62.16
CA GLU A 134 30.12 -29.48 -63.61
C GLU A 134 31.65 -29.53 -64.00
N ARG A 135 32.43 -28.56 -63.46
CA ARG A 135 33.87 -28.53 -63.64
C ARG A 135 34.59 -29.74 -63.00
N SER A 136 34.10 -30.22 -61.84
CA SER A 136 34.61 -31.42 -61.21
C SER A 136 34.32 -32.67 -62.03
N SER A 137 33.19 -32.77 -62.74
CA SER A 137 32.86 -33.91 -63.63
C SER A 137 33.77 -33.97 -64.84
N VAL A 138 34.20 -32.80 -65.36
CA VAL A 138 35.23 -32.75 -66.45
C VAL A 138 36.57 -33.31 -65.93
N LEU A 139 36.96 -32.92 -64.71
CA LEU A 139 38.22 -33.47 -64.12
C LEU A 139 38.13 -34.97 -63.91
N THR A 140 36.97 -35.49 -63.42
CA THR A 140 36.70 -36.88 -63.22
C THR A 140 36.78 -37.68 -64.54
N PHE A 141 36.36 -37.08 -65.64
CA PHE A 141 36.52 -37.68 -66.97
C PHE A 141 37.97 -37.83 -67.34
N ILE A 142 38.83 -36.85 -67.13
CA ILE A 142 40.27 -36.95 -67.38
C ILE A 142 40.94 -37.97 -66.48
N GLU A 143 40.53 -38.08 -65.22
CA GLU A 143 41.03 -39.05 -64.25
C GLU A 143 40.67 -40.51 -64.67
N LYS A 144 39.43 -40.76 -65.09
CA LYS A 144 39.02 -42.03 -65.59
C LYS A 144 39.80 -42.48 -66.88
N LYS A 145 40.02 -41.50 -67.78
CA LYS A 145 40.83 -41.76 -68.97
C LYS A 145 42.26 -42.12 -68.59
N SER A 146 42.81 -41.59 -67.50
CA SER A 146 44.13 -42.00 -66.98
C SER A 146 44.10 -43.50 -66.51
N PHE A 147 43.00 -43.98 -65.95
CA PHE A 147 42.86 -45.39 -65.52
C PHE A 147 42.84 -46.32 -66.71
N ASP A 148 42.13 -45.97 -67.77
CA ASP A 148 42.13 -46.77 -69.03
C ASP A 148 43.52 -46.87 -69.62
N LEU A 149 44.36 -45.81 -69.55
CA LEU A 149 45.74 -45.84 -70.00
C LEU A 149 46.65 -46.76 -69.15
N ILE A 150 46.39 -46.80 -67.83
CA ILE A 150 47.10 -47.73 -66.92
C ILE A 150 46.75 -49.17 -67.24
N GLU A 151 45.50 -49.47 -67.49
CA GLU A 151 45.03 -50.81 -67.92
C GLU A 151 45.65 -51.24 -69.30
N GLN A 152 45.86 -50.28 -70.18
CA GLN A 152 46.53 -50.46 -71.45
C GLN A 152 48.08 -50.53 -71.33
N ASN A 153 48.60 -50.58 -70.09
CA ASN A 153 50.02 -50.67 -69.77
C ASN A 153 50.85 -49.47 -70.25
N ARG A 154 50.21 -48.22 -70.20
CA ARG A 154 50.82 -46.92 -70.58
C ARG A 154 50.86 -45.93 -69.37
N PRO A 155 51.57 -46.28 -68.29
CA PRO A 155 51.52 -45.50 -67.05
C PRO A 155 52.15 -44.10 -67.11
N GLU A 156 53.17 -43.91 -67.95
CA GLU A 156 53.82 -42.64 -68.15
C GLU A 156 52.87 -41.58 -68.78
N GLU A 157 52.07 -42.03 -69.76
CA GLU A 157 51.08 -41.15 -70.39
C GLU A 157 49.94 -40.90 -69.43
N ALA A 158 49.51 -41.86 -68.64
CA ALA A 158 48.53 -41.63 -67.58
C ALA A 158 48.99 -40.57 -66.53
N LEU A 159 50.21 -40.66 -66.06
CA LEU A 159 50.80 -39.70 -65.12
C LEU A 159 50.97 -38.37 -65.76
N SER A 160 51.45 -38.31 -67.03
CA SER A 160 51.53 -37.02 -67.75
C SER A 160 50.18 -36.34 -67.88
N LEU A 161 49.09 -37.08 -68.09
CA LEU A 161 47.73 -36.51 -68.17
C LEU A 161 47.27 -35.97 -66.89
N LEU A 162 47.63 -36.49 -65.70
CA LEU A 162 47.25 -36.04 -64.35
C LEU A 162 48.20 -34.96 -63.78
N THR A 163 49.35 -34.69 -64.46
CA THR A 163 50.35 -33.71 -63.96
C THR A 163 50.58 -32.53 -64.92
N ASN A 164 49.97 -32.56 -66.10
CA ASN A 164 50.13 -31.46 -67.06
C ASN A 164 49.51 -30.14 -66.64
N GLN A 165 49.82 -29.10 -67.37
CA GLN A 165 49.33 -27.75 -67.07
C GLN A 165 47.82 -27.61 -67.27
N GLU A 166 47.26 -28.39 -68.21
CA GLU A 166 45.83 -28.39 -68.53
C GLU A 166 44.99 -28.97 -67.36
N TYR A 167 45.43 -30.13 -66.82
CA TYR A 167 44.85 -30.72 -65.63
C TYR A 167 44.88 -29.74 -64.42
N SER A 168 46.03 -29.06 -64.19
CA SER A 168 46.19 -28.09 -63.13
C SER A 168 45.24 -26.87 -63.30
N LYS A 169 45.04 -26.42 -64.54
CA LYS A 169 44.06 -25.34 -64.86
C LYS A 169 42.62 -25.83 -64.55
N CYS A 170 42.25 -27.05 -64.99
CA CYS A 170 40.93 -27.59 -64.70
C CYS A 170 40.67 -27.66 -63.19
N LYS A 171 41.67 -28.12 -62.40
CA LYS A 171 41.56 -28.13 -60.93
C LYS A 171 41.34 -26.75 -60.31
N ASN A 172 42.08 -25.75 -60.75
CA ASN A 172 41.93 -24.39 -60.25
C ASN A 172 40.57 -23.77 -60.64
N LEU A 173 40.01 -24.15 -61.78
CA LEU A 173 38.71 -23.71 -62.23
C LEU A 173 37.55 -24.21 -61.33
N ILE A 174 37.68 -25.29 -60.58
CA ILE A 174 36.72 -25.77 -59.60
C ILE A 174 36.70 -24.90 -58.37
N MET A 175 37.88 -24.43 -57.96
CA MET A 175 38.03 -23.61 -56.73
C MET A 175 37.41 -22.22 -56.83
N LEU A 176 37.41 -21.63 -58.05
CA LEU A 176 36.89 -20.27 -58.24
C LEU A 176 35.41 -20.13 -57.84
N PRO A 177 34.48 -20.90 -58.41
CA PRO A 177 33.06 -20.79 -58.00
C PRO A 177 32.80 -21.20 -56.53
N LEU A 178 33.59 -22.14 -55.99
CA LEU A 178 33.48 -22.51 -54.56
C LEU A 178 33.86 -21.32 -53.66
N ASN A 179 34.96 -20.62 -53.97
CA ASN A 179 35.36 -19.45 -53.21
C ASN A 179 34.34 -18.33 -53.33
N THR A 180 33.78 -18.10 -54.51
CA THR A 180 32.69 -17.11 -54.70
C THR A 180 31.44 -17.47 -53.86
N PHE A 181 31.05 -18.75 -53.87
CA PHE A 181 29.99 -19.25 -53.05
C PHE A 181 30.21 -18.95 -51.53
N PHE A 182 31.39 -19.25 -51.01
CA PHE A 182 31.75 -18.98 -49.61
C PHE A 182 31.67 -17.49 -49.26
N MET A 183 32.15 -16.63 -50.16
CA MET A 183 32.07 -15.19 -49.96
C MET A 183 30.63 -14.70 -49.97
N GLU A 184 29.83 -15.04 -50.98
CA GLU A 184 28.45 -14.61 -51.11
C GLU A 184 27.61 -15.09 -49.91
N LEU A 185 27.76 -16.36 -49.52
CA LEU A 185 27.07 -16.95 -48.37
C LEU A 185 27.41 -16.19 -47.08
N ASN A 186 28.70 -15.94 -46.87
CA ASN A 186 29.15 -15.22 -45.66
C ASN A 186 28.64 -13.77 -45.62
N ASP A 187 28.72 -13.07 -46.74
CA ASP A 187 28.27 -11.69 -46.85
C ASP A 187 26.76 -11.59 -46.66
N ARG A 188 25.96 -12.48 -47.26
CA ARG A 188 24.50 -12.55 -47.08
C ARG A 188 24.14 -12.75 -45.61
N ILE A 189 24.64 -13.80 -44.98
CA ILE A 189 24.30 -14.14 -43.59
C ILE A 189 24.79 -13.03 -42.64
N SER A 190 25.98 -12.47 -42.88
CA SER A 190 26.48 -11.33 -42.08
C SER A 190 25.57 -10.10 -42.18
N ASN A 191 25.08 -9.80 -43.38
CA ASN A 191 24.16 -8.70 -43.59
C ASN A 191 22.79 -8.95 -42.92
N GLU A 192 22.22 -10.13 -43.05
CA GLU A 192 20.96 -10.50 -42.39
C GLU A 192 21.10 -10.43 -40.86
N ILE A 193 22.19 -10.95 -40.29
CA ILE A 193 22.46 -10.82 -38.84
C ILE A 193 22.65 -9.35 -38.41
N SER A 194 23.31 -8.54 -39.25
CA SER A 194 23.49 -7.11 -38.99
C SER A 194 22.15 -6.36 -38.92
N GLU A 195 21.22 -6.67 -39.82
CA GLU A 195 19.86 -6.10 -39.76
C GLU A 195 19.11 -6.54 -38.51
N LEU A 196 19.13 -7.82 -38.14
CA LEU A 196 18.54 -8.31 -36.90
C LEU A 196 19.18 -7.67 -35.66
N ASN A 197 20.50 -7.38 -35.68
CA ASN A 197 21.17 -6.65 -34.61
C ASN A 197 20.71 -5.19 -34.48
N LYS A 198 20.34 -4.55 -35.59
CA LYS A 198 19.75 -3.21 -35.56
C LYS A 198 18.37 -3.22 -34.95
N GLU A 199 17.52 -4.18 -35.36
CA GLU A 199 16.19 -4.36 -34.78
C GLU A 199 16.26 -4.65 -33.28
N GLU A 200 17.12 -5.56 -32.87
CA GLU A 200 17.35 -5.91 -31.47
C GLU A 200 17.72 -4.69 -30.64
N ARG A 201 18.63 -3.85 -31.14
CA ARG A 201 19.01 -2.58 -30.45
C ARG A 201 17.83 -1.65 -30.28
N ILE A 202 16.97 -1.52 -31.28
CA ILE A 202 15.76 -0.67 -31.19
C ILE A 202 14.84 -1.20 -30.08
N VAL A 203 14.59 -2.52 -30.06
CA VAL A 203 13.75 -3.14 -29.03
C VAL A 203 14.35 -2.96 -27.63
N PHE A 204 15.66 -3.10 -27.46
CA PHE A 204 16.32 -2.80 -26.18
C PHE A 204 16.16 -1.35 -25.74
N ILE A 205 16.25 -0.40 -26.67
CA ILE A 205 16.05 1.03 -26.35
C ILE A 205 14.60 1.25 -25.90
N ILE A 206 13.60 0.68 -26.59
CA ILE A 206 12.19 0.79 -26.23
C ILE A 206 11.97 0.17 -24.83
N LEU A 207 12.48 -1.02 -24.59
CA LEU A 207 12.37 -1.70 -23.31
C LEU A 207 12.98 -0.88 -22.17
N PHE A 208 14.16 -0.30 -22.39
CA PHE A 208 14.82 0.60 -21.42
C PHE A 208 13.96 1.83 -21.11
N LEU A 209 13.36 2.46 -22.13
CA LEU A 209 12.46 3.61 -21.93
C LEU A 209 11.19 3.20 -21.19
N LEU A 210 10.63 2.02 -21.45
CA LEU A 210 9.49 1.51 -20.71
C LEU A 210 9.82 1.27 -19.22
N VAL A 211 10.98 0.71 -18.91
CA VAL A 211 11.44 0.55 -17.53
C VAL A 211 11.60 1.91 -16.83
N LEU A 212 12.15 2.90 -17.52
CA LEU A 212 12.30 4.26 -16.99
C LEU A 212 10.94 4.92 -16.73
N THR A 213 9.96 4.74 -17.64
CA THR A 213 8.61 5.26 -17.44
C THR A 213 7.89 4.62 -16.27
N ILE A 214 8.07 3.29 -16.05
CA ILE A 214 7.54 2.61 -14.85
C ILE A 214 8.19 3.18 -13.58
N ALA A 215 9.50 3.35 -13.56
CA ALA A 215 10.20 3.89 -12.40
C ALA A 215 9.72 5.30 -12.05
N LEU A 216 9.56 6.17 -13.06
CA LEU A 216 9.01 7.51 -12.89
C LEU A 216 7.56 7.48 -12.41
N HIS A 217 6.73 6.60 -12.98
CA HIS A 217 5.34 6.43 -12.56
C HIS A 217 5.25 6.00 -11.10
N MET A 218 6.04 5.01 -10.68
CA MET A 218 6.10 4.57 -9.28
C MET A 218 6.58 5.68 -8.33
N PHE A 219 7.56 6.47 -8.75
CA PHE A 219 8.03 7.61 -7.96
C PHE A 219 6.94 8.67 -7.75
N ILE A 220 6.18 9.01 -8.81
CA ILE A 220 5.04 9.92 -8.72
C ILE A 220 3.97 9.36 -7.77
N LEU A 221 3.66 8.06 -7.86
CA LEU A 221 2.71 7.40 -6.97
C LEU A 221 3.13 7.49 -5.49
N LEU A 222 4.41 7.28 -5.20
CA LEU A 222 4.95 7.40 -3.84
C LEU A 222 4.79 8.83 -3.30
N ILE A 223 5.05 9.85 -4.13
CA ILE A 223 4.83 11.26 -3.74
C ILE A 223 3.35 11.52 -3.46
N VAL A 224 2.45 11.11 -4.36
CA VAL A 224 1.00 11.28 -4.19
C VAL A 224 0.51 10.57 -2.93
N PHE A 225 0.94 9.34 -2.69
CA PHE A 225 0.61 8.58 -1.48
C PHE A 225 1.09 9.28 -0.21
N ARG A 226 2.34 9.76 -0.22
CA ARG A 226 2.89 10.51 0.92
C ARG A 226 2.10 11.77 1.23
N LEU A 227 1.78 12.58 0.20
CA LEU A 227 1.11 13.88 0.38
C LEU A 227 -0.38 13.72 0.71
N ARG A 228 -1.07 12.76 0.11
CA ARG A 228 -2.53 12.63 0.24
C ARG A 228 -2.99 11.64 1.32
N VAL A 229 -2.13 10.70 1.71
CA VAL A 229 -2.49 9.66 2.68
C VAL A 229 -1.63 9.76 3.94
N LEU A 230 -0.31 9.66 3.79
CA LEU A 230 0.59 9.52 4.94
C LEU A 230 0.61 10.79 5.81
N ILE A 231 0.80 11.97 5.19
CA ILE A 231 0.87 13.24 5.92
C ILE A 231 -0.45 13.54 6.66
N PRO A 232 -1.65 13.47 6.04
CA PRO A 232 -2.91 13.71 6.75
C PRO A 232 -3.15 12.73 7.90
N ILE A 233 -2.84 11.45 7.73
CA ILE A 233 -2.98 10.44 8.80
C ILE A 233 -2.03 10.72 9.97
N THR A 234 -0.78 11.08 9.70
CA THR A 234 0.18 11.41 10.77
C THR A 234 -0.21 12.67 11.53
N GLN A 235 -0.76 13.69 10.84
CA GLN A 235 -1.31 14.89 11.47
C GLN A 235 -2.51 14.55 12.36
N MET A 236 -3.41 13.67 11.90
CA MET A 236 -4.55 13.20 12.71
C MET A 236 -4.07 12.49 13.97
N ASN A 237 -3.10 11.57 13.86
CA ASN A 237 -2.54 10.90 15.04
C ASN A 237 -1.92 11.87 16.05
N HIS A 238 -1.20 12.86 15.57
CA HIS A 238 -0.62 13.89 16.43
C HIS A 238 -1.70 14.72 17.17
N CYS A 239 -2.81 15.00 16.50
CA CYS A 239 -3.96 15.68 17.14
C CYS A 239 -4.64 14.78 18.19
N ILE A 240 -4.77 13.47 17.93
CA ILE A 240 -5.31 12.52 18.91
C ILE A 240 -4.42 12.46 20.18
N GLU A 241 -3.10 12.44 20.01
CA GLU A 241 -2.17 12.44 21.16
C GLU A 241 -2.26 13.73 21.98
N LYS A 242 -2.36 14.89 21.33
CA LYS A 242 -2.59 16.16 22.01
C LYS A 242 -3.92 16.21 22.76
N TYR A 243 -4.98 15.64 22.20
CA TYR A 243 -6.28 15.54 22.87
C TYR A 243 -6.20 14.68 24.15
N LYS A 244 -5.47 13.57 24.14
CA LYS A 244 -5.21 12.75 25.35
C LYS A 244 -4.53 13.53 26.47
N GLN A 245 -3.77 14.56 26.16
CA GLN A 245 -3.02 15.40 27.11
C GLN A 245 -3.81 16.65 27.57
N ASN A 246 -5.14 16.70 27.40
CA ASN A 246 -6.02 17.81 27.79
C ASN A 246 -5.73 19.17 27.10
N SER A 247 -5.06 19.18 25.96
CA SER A 247 -4.90 20.43 25.20
C SER A 247 -6.05 20.59 24.21
N ILE A 248 -6.76 21.73 24.34
CA ILE A 248 -7.87 22.09 23.46
C ILE A 248 -7.43 22.09 22.00
N LEU A 249 -8.15 21.35 21.17
CA LEU A 249 -7.93 21.30 19.72
C LEU A 249 -8.23 22.67 19.08
N SER A 250 -7.20 23.46 18.85
CA SER A 250 -7.32 24.76 18.15
C SER A 250 -6.84 24.72 16.70
N SER A 251 -6.67 23.56 16.07
CA SER A 251 -6.27 23.51 14.66
C SER A 251 -7.43 23.11 13.76
N LYS A 252 -7.82 24.03 12.88
CA LYS A 252 -8.66 23.73 11.71
C LYS A 252 -7.96 22.67 10.86
N MET A 253 -8.28 21.40 11.07
CA MET A 253 -7.95 20.35 10.12
C MET A 253 -8.88 20.51 8.93
N VAL A 254 -8.35 20.99 7.80
CA VAL A 254 -9.09 20.99 6.54
C VAL A 254 -8.72 19.71 5.82
N GLY A 255 -9.62 18.75 5.81
CA GLY A 255 -9.48 17.53 5.02
C GLY A 255 -9.46 17.87 3.52
N ASN A 256 -8.69 17.13 2.74
CA ASN A 256 -8.76 17.16 1.28
C ASN A 256 -10.15 16.69 0.81
N ASN A 257 -10.56 17.07 -0.42
CA ASN A 257 -11.81 16.60 -1.05
C ASN A 257 -11.66 15.16 -1.58
N ASP A 258 -11.19 14.23 -0.76
CA ASP A 258 -11.04 12.81 -1.04
C ASP A 258 -11.46 11.95 0.16
N GLU A 259 -11.38 10.63 0.02
CA GLU A 259 -11.85 9.67 1.04
C GLU A 259 -11.11 9.83 2.38
N VAL A 260 -9.86 10.26 2.37
CA VAL A 260 -9.08 10.55 3.60
C VAL A 260 -9.58 11.84 4.25
N GLY A 261 -9.89 12.86 3.45
CA GLY A 261 -10.49 14.09 3.92
C GLY A 261 -11.88 13.90 4.52
N GLU A 262 -12.73 13.07 3.92
CA GLU A 262 -14.04 12.71 4.47
C GLU A 262 -13.89 12.01 5.84
N MET A 263 -12.91 11.10 5.98
CA MET A 263 -12.61 10.44 7.25
C MET A 263 -12.14 11.44 8.34
N ILE A 264 -11.26 12.37 7.98
CA ILE A 264 -10.79 13.42 8.89
C ILE A 264 -11.95 14.30 9.34
N ASN A 265 -12.82 14.74 8.43
CA ASN A 265 -13.97 15.57 8.74
C ASN A 265 -14.95 14.85 9.68
N SER A 266 -15.26 13.58 9.41
CA SER A 266 -16.11 12.74 10.27
C SER A 266 -15.50 12.54 11.66
N PHE A 267 -14.19 12.41 11.76
CA PHE A 267 -13.48 12.32 13.04
C PHE A 267 -13.58 13.62 13.84
N VAL A 268 -13.38 14.79 13.20
CA VAL A 268 -13.50 16.10 13.84
C VAL A 268 -14.93 16.31 14.34
N GLU A 269 -15.94 15.97 13.55
CA GLU A 269 -17.35 16.06 13.95
C GLU A 269 -17.65 15.18 15.17
N MET A 270 -17.19 13.92 15.16
CA MET A 270 -17.35 13.01 16.29
C MET A 270 -16.70 13.56 17.57
N GLN A 271 -15.50 14.15 17.46
CA GLN A 271 -14.80 14.76 18.60
C GLN A 271 -15.59 15.96 19.16
N THR A 272 -16.17 16.78 18.31
CA THR A 272 -17.01 17.92 18.74
C THR A 272 -18.20 17.43 19.54
N ILE A 273 -18.92 16.42 19.02
CA ILE A 273 -20.08 15.82 19.70
C ILE A 273 -19.69 15.21 21.06
N LEU A 274 -18.54 14.51 21.12
CA LEU A 274 -18.06 13.90 22.36
C LEU A 274 -17.69 14.97 23.41
N THR A 275 -17.08 16.07 23.00
CA THR A 275 -16.73 17.18 23.89
C THR A 275 -17.98 17.85 24.48
N GLU A 276 -18.96 18.16 23.63
CA GLU A 276 -20.25 18.74 24.08
C GLU A 276 -21.00 17.78 25.04
N LYS A 277 -21.01 16.50 24.75
CA LYS A 277 -21.64 15.50 25.65
C LYS A 277 -20.91 15.41 26.98
N ARG A 278 -19.57 15.45 26.97
CA ARG A 278 -18.76 15.40 28.17
C ARG A 278 -19.04 16.66 29.07
N GLU A 279 -19.04 17.84 28.48
CA GLU A 279 -19.35 19.08 29.19
C GLU A 279 -20.76 19.02 29.80
N LYS A 280 -21.76 18.55 29.06
CA LYS A 280 -23.11 18.36 29.58
C LYS A 280 -23.14 17.37 30.75
N LEU A 281 -22.45 16.25 30.65
CA LEU A 281 -22.36 15.25 31.72
C LEU A 281 -21.67 15.82 32.97
N GLU A 282 -20.61 16.61 32.80
CA GLU A 282 -19.91 17.26 33.89
C GLU A 282 -20.84 18.26 34.59
N VAL A 283 -21.62 19.09 33.87
CA VAL A 283 -22.60 19.97 34.41
C VAL A 283 -23.72 19.23 35.17
N MET A 284 -24.28 18.17 34.58
CA MET A 284 -25.32 17.34 35.23
C MET A 284 -24.79 16.59 36.46
N ALA A 285 -23.49 16.24 36.48
CA ALA A 285 -22.90 15.58 37.64
C ALA A 285 -22.76 16.50 38.86
N VAL A 286 -22.73 17.82 38.66
CA VAL A 286 -22.46 18.82 39.72
C VAL A 286 -23.68 19.65 40.11
N PHE A 287 -24.55 19.99 39.17
CA PHE A 287 -25.68 20.89 39.40
C PHE A 287 -27.04 20.18 39.34
N ASP A 288 -28.00 20.71 40.09
CA ASP A 288 -29.41 20.29 40.00
C ASP A 288 -30.03 20.82 38.69
N ASP A 289 -30.72 19.97 37.96
CA ASP A 289 -31.26 20.30 36.65
C ASP A 289 -32.26 21.47 36.64
N LEU A 290 -33.10 21.56 37.68
CA LEU A 290 -34.10 22.59 37.77
C LEU A 290 -33.48 23.91 38.29
N THR A 291 -32.82 23.85 39.43
CA THR A 291 -32.42 25.06 40.18
C THR A 291 -31.04 25.61 39.83
N LYS A 292 -30.23 24.83 39.12
CA LYS A 292 -28.85 25.16 38.69
C LYS A 292 -27.88 25.51 39.83
N ILE A 293 -28.24 25.22 41.08
CA ILE A 293 -27.32 25.16 42.22
C ILE A 293 -26.72 23.75 42.34
N TYR A 294 -25.80 23.51 43.29
CA TYR A 294 -25.21 22.21 43.48
C TYR A 294 -26.29 21.14 43.75
N ASN A 295 -26.17 20.00 43.08
CA ASN A 295 -27.00 18.84 43.39
C ASN A 295 -26.54 18.20 44.73
N ARG A 296 -27.32 17.27 45.23
CA ARG A 296 -27.03 16.55 46.48
C ARG A 296 -25.60 16.05 46.56
N ARG A 297 -25.13 15.36 45.49
CA ARG A 297 -23.80 14.75 45.46
C ARG A 297 -22.70 15.80 45.56
N ALA A 298 -22.75 16.82 44.71
CA ALA A 298 -21.76 17.90 44.72
C ALA A 298 -21.76 18.68 46.04
N PHE A 299 -22.95 18.94 46.61
CA PHE A 299 -23.06 19.57 47.93
C PHE A 299 -22.31 18.78 48.99
N TYR A 300 -22.50 17.47 49.06
CA TYR A 300 -21.82 16.62 50.02
C TYR A 300 -20.30 16.61 49.80
N GLU A 301 -19.84 16.37 48.58
CA GLU A 301 -18.42 16.29 48.25
C GLU A 301 -17.69 17.63 48.56
N LEU A 302 -18.25 18.76 48.17
CA LEU A 302 -17.66 20.06 48.41
C LEU A 302 -17.72 20.47 49.93
N SER A 303 -18.83 20.19 50.60
CA SER A 303 -19.01 20.50 52.01
C SER A 303 -18.07 19.69 52.90
N GLU A 304 -17.85 18.40 52.59
CA GLU A 304 -16.89 17.56 53.31
C GLU A 304 -15.45 18.09 53.18
N GLN A 305 -15.07 18.52 51.97
CA GLN A 305 -13.76 19.13 51.74
C GLN A 305 -13.56 20.43 52.53
N GLU A 306 -14.57 21.31 52.55
CA GLU A 306 -14.48 22.57 53.27
C GLU A 306 -14.49 22.39 54.80
N ILE A 307 -15.26 21.44 55.34
CA ILE A 307 -15.20 21.12 56.78
C ILE A 307 -13.81 20.59 57.16
N LEU A 308 -13.21 19.71 56.38
CA LEU A 308 -11.86 19.23 56.63
C LEU A 308 -10.78 20.34 56.56
N LEU A 309 -10.96 21.29 55.64
CA LEU A 309 -10.08 22.47 55.57
C LEU A 309 -10.24 23.41 56.76
N ALA A 310 -11.48 23.64 57.19
CA ALA A 310 -11.79 24.47 58.33
C ALA A 310 -11.28 23.86 59.65
N GLN A 311 -11.41 22.57 59.85
CA GLN A 311 -10.87 21.83 61.00
C GLN A 311 -9.34 22.04 61.12
N LYS A 312 -8.59 21.93 60.01
CA LYS A 312 -7.11 22.17 60.00
C LYS A 312 -6.76 23.62 60.37
N LYS A 313 -7.63 24.59 60.14
CA LYS A 313 -7.42 26.00 60.39
C LYS A 313 -8.09 26.51 61.69
N ASN A 314 -8.76 25.63 62.47
CA ASN A 314 -9.61 26.00 63.60
C ASN A 314 -10.62 27.12 63.26
N ALA A 315 -11.23 27.04 62.07
CA ALA A 315 -12.17 28.00 61.59
C ALA A 315 -13.62 27.52 61.80
N ASP A 316 -14.51 28.47 62.13
CA ASP A 316 -15.92 28.16 62.29
C ASP A 316 -16.58 27.75 60.96
N VAL A 317 -17.47 26.80 61.04
CA VAL A 317 -18.33 26.40 59.91
C VAL A 317 -19.75 26.19 60.45
N SER A 318 -20.72 26.69 59.72
CA SER A 318 -22.13 26.54 60.04
C SER A 318 -22.89 25.88 58.89
N LEU A 319 -23.85 25.03 59.23
CA LEU A 319 -24.70 24.32 58.27
C LEU A 319 -26.17 24.70 58.49
N LEU A 320 -26.84 25.13 57.42
CA LEU A 320 -28.24 25.49 57.40
C LEU A 320 -28.99 24.49 56.50
N MET A 321 -30.03 23.84 57.07
CA MET A 321 -31.04 23.09 56.31
C MET A 321 -32.29 23.96 56.13
N ILE A 322 -32.85 23.93 54.93
CA ILE A 322 -33.98 24.77 54.49
C ILE A 322 -35.04 23.90 53.86
N ASP A 323 -36.30 24.20 54.17
CA ASP A 323 -37.43 23.53 53.53
C ASP A 323 -38.57 24.53 53.31
N ILE A 324 -39.27 24.37 52.19
CA ILE A 324 -40.42 25.21 51.84
C ILE A 324 -41.67 24.74 52.61
N ASP A 325 -42.19 25.62 53.44
CA ASP A 325 -43.38 25.31 54.21
C ASP A 325 -44.60 25.02 53.33
N PHE A 326 -45.24 23.87 53.53
CA PHE A 326 -46.40 23.43 52.78
C PHE A 326 -46.19 23.31 51.25
N PHE A 327 -45.02 22.97 50.80
CA PHE A 327 -44.70 22.83 49.36
C PHE A 327 -45.65 21.87 48.61
N LYS A 328 -46.02 20.79 49.26
CA LYS A 328 -47.02 19.85 48.69
C LYS A 328 -48.34 20.56 48.39
N LYS A 329 -48.80 21.44 49.31
CA LYS A 329 -50.06 22.21 49.14
C LYS A 329 -49.94 23.18 47.95
N ILE A 330 -48.78 23.77 47.72
CA ILE A 330 -48.51 24.58 46.52
C ILE A 330 -48.68 23.74 45.24
N ASN A 331 -48.09 22.54 45.22
CA ASN A 331 -48.21 21.64 44.07
C ASN A 331 -49.68 21.18 43.86
N ASP A 332 -50.37 20.82 44.95
CA ASP A 332 -51.73 20.28 44.88
C ASP A 332 -52.73 21.37 44.42
N GLU A 333 -52.53 22.65 44.81
CA GLU A 333 -53.44 23.76 44.54
C GLU A 333 -53.13 24.44 43.19
N PHE A 334 -51.84 24.61 42.84
CA PHE A 334 -51.39 25.42 41.68
C PHE A 334 -50.68 24.61 40.60
N GLY A 335 -50.51 23.30 40.83
CA GLY A 335 -49.83 22.38 39.93
C GLY A 335 -48.30 22.42 40.03
N HIS A 336 -47.66 21.29 39.58
CA HIS A 336 -46.17 21.16 39.60
C HIS A 336 -45.40 22.29 38.91
N PRO A 337 -45.88 22.91 37.78
CA PRO A 337 -45.16 24.02 37.19
C PRO A 337 -45.02 25.26 38.08
N VAL A 338 -45.99 25.47 39.00
CA VAL A 338 -45.88 26.56 39.96
C VAL A 338 -44.95 26.21 41.11
N GLY A 339 -44.94 24.93 41.55
CA GLY A 339 -43.95 24.43 42.48
C GLY A 339 -42.51 24.54 41.93
N ASP A 340 -42.29 24.21 40.68
CA ASP A 340 -40.98 24.38 40.03
C ASP A 340 -40.55 25.86 40.00
N LYS A 341 -41.48 26.80 39.73
CA LYS A 341 -41.21 28.24 39.81
C LYS A 341 -40.86 28.67 41.24
N ALA A 342 -41.50 28.09 42.26
CA ALA A 342 -41.16 28.38 43.65
C ALA A 342 -39.75 27.91 44.02
N LEU A 343 -39.36 26.72 43.56
CA LEU A 343 -38.00 26.20 43.73
C LEU A 343 -36.94 27.09 43.01
N LEU A 344 -37.22 27.49 41.76
CA LEU A 344 -36.39 28.45 41.01
C LEU A 344 -36.26 29.80 41.68
N PHE A 345 -37.37 30.36 42.17
CA PHE A 345 -37.38 31.62 42.90
C PHE A 345 -36.56 31.51 44.18
N LEU A 346 -36.71 30.42 44.94
CA LEU A 346 -35.95 30.18 46.15
C LEU A 346 -34.45 30.12 45.85
N SER A 347 -34.04 29.29 44.89
CA SER A 347 -32.63 29.10 44.56
C SER A 347 -31.98 30.40 44.06
N SER A 348 -32.66 31.16 43.21
CA SER A 348 -32.17 32.44 42.69
C SER A 348 -32.05 33.50 43.77
N ALA A 349 -33.08 33.65 44.62
CA ALA A 349 -33.09 34.64 45.70
C ALA A 349 -31.99 34.35 46.75
N ILE A 350 -31.85 33.10 47.18
CA ILE A 350 -30.81 32.70 48.14
C ILE A 350 -29.41 32.88 47.53
N SER A 351 -29.19 32.46 46.29
CA SER A 351 -27.90 32.66 45.60
C SER A 351 -27.47 34.12 45.54
N GLY A 352 -28.43 35.07 45.47
CA GLY A 352 -28.16 36.51 45.54
C GLY A 352 -27.89 37.05 46.94
N MET A 353 -28.19 36.30 48.02
CA MET A 353 -28.01 36.71 49.40
C MET A 353 -26.77 36.15 50.07
N ILE A 354 -26.24 35.07 49.55
CA ILE A 354 -25.04 34.39 50.06
C ILE A 354 -23.79 34.82 49.27
N ARG A 355 -22.62 34.59 49.80
CA ARG A 355 -21.33 34.89 49.12
C ARG A 355 -20.87 33.75 48.26
N LYS A 356 -19.99 34.01 47.30
CA LYS A 356 -19.45 33.01 46.37
C LYS A 356 -18.72 31.82 47.03
N GLY A 357 -18.28 31.97 48.29
CA GLY A 357 -17.61 30.93 49.05
C GLY A 357 -18.57 30.01 49.80
N ASP A 358 -19.86 30.34 49.88
CA ASP A 358 -20.85 29.49 50.50
C ASP A 358 -21.30 28.40 49.54
N ILE A 359 -21.47 27.18 50.07
CA ILE A 359 -21.87 26.02 49.26
C ILE A 359 -23.38 25.85 49.39
N PHE A 360 -24.10 26.08 48.30
CA PHE A 360 -25.56 26.02 48.29
C PHE A 360 -26.02 24.89 47.38
N GLY A 361 -26.79 23.95 47.92
CA GLY A 361 -27.24 22.78 47.18
C GLY A 361 -28.68 22.38 47.47
N ARG A 362 -29.30 21.68 46.49
CA ARG A 362 -30.60 21.06 46.65
C ARG A 362 -30.39 19.57 46.98
N LEU A 363 -30.91 19.14 48.14
CA LEU A 363 -30.70 17.78 48.63
C LEU A 363 -31.79 16.83 48.18
N GLY A 364 -32.98 17.33 47.86
CA GLY A 364 -34.09 16.53 47.32
C GLY A 364 -35.37 17.37 47.33
N GLY A 365 -36.37 17.05 46.54
CA GLY A 365 -37.66 17.66 46.48
C GLY A 365 -37.70 19.17 46.77
N GLU A 366 -38.09 19.55 47.97
CA GLU A 366 -38.21 20.90 48.52
C GLU A 366 -37.09 21.24 49.51
N GLU A 367 -36.10 20.33 49.70
CA GLU A 367 -35.04 20.47 50.69
C GLU A 367 -33.78 21.05 50.10
N PHE A 368 -33.25 22.09 50.78
CA PHE A 368 -32.02 22.77 50.40
C PHE A 368 -31.07 22.85 51.59
N ALA A 369 -29.78 22.99 51.32
CA ALA A 369 -28.78 23.19 52.36
C ALA A 369 -27.75 24.21 51.94
N ILE A 370 -27.26 24.98 52.95
CA ILE A 370 -26.15 25.91 52.76
C ILE A 370 -25.08 25.58 53.80
N LEU A 371 -23.86 25.33 53.34
CA LEU A 371 -22.69 25.34 54.17
C LEU A 371 -22.06 26.72 54.12
N PHE A 372 -21.78 27.32 55.28
CA PHE A 372 -21.10 28.58 55.44
C PHE A 372 -19.69 28.35 55.97
N PRO A 373 -18.65 28.23 55.13
CA PRO A 373 -17.28 28.13 55.56
C PRO A 373 -16.83 29.43 56.27
N HIS A 374 -15.96 29.32 57.24
CA HIS A 374 -15.42 30.47 57.97
C HIS A 374 -16.50 31.43 58.49
N THR A 375 -17.58 30.89 59.02
CA THR A 375 -18.74 31.65 59.50
C THR A 375 -19.21 31.06 60.79
N SER A 376 -19.25 31.90 61.83
CA SER A 376 -19.75 31.49 63.14
C SER A 376 -21.27 31.27 63.12
N ILE A 377 -21.77 30.53 64.10
CA ILE A 377 -23.22 30.26 64.19
C ILE A 377 -24.05 31.53 64.34
N LYS A 378 -23.51 32.57 65.01
CA LYS A 378 -24.17 33.83 65.14
C LYS A 378 -24.33 34.59 63.82
N GLU A 379 -23.26 34.61 63.00
CA GLU A 379 -23.29 35.25 61.71
C GLU A 379 -24.21 34.45 60.74
N ALA A 380 -24.13 33.14 60.76
CA ALA A 380 -25.00 32.28 60.00
C ALA A 380 -26.49 32.43 60.37
N TYR A 381 -26.77 32.65 61.64
CA TYR A 381 -28.15 32.92 62.12
C TYR A 381 -28.71 34.22 61.53
N VAL A 382 -27.91 35.28 61.49
CA VAL A 382 -28.31 36.57 60.89
C VAL A 382 -28.64 36.38 59.40
N ILE A 383 -27.81 35.58 58.65
CA ILE A 383 -28.04 35.29 57.25
C ILE A 383 -29.32 34.45 57.10
N SER A 384 -29.51 33.44 57.94
CA SER A 384 -30.68 32.60 57.95
C SER A 384 -31.98 33.35 58.19
N GLU A 385 -32.00 34.26 59.17
CA GLU A 385 -33.15 35.11 59.44
C GLU A 385 -33.42 36.10 58.31
N LYS A 386 -32.38 36.63 57.64
CA LYS A 386 -32.55 37.52 56.49
C LYS A 386 -33.20 36.70 55.31
N ILE A 387 -32.81 35.49 55.11
CA ILE A 387 -33.41 34.57 54.10
C ILE A 387 -34.88 34.32 54.49
N ARG A 388 -35.18 33.93 55.75
CA ARG A 388 -36.52 33.60 56.21
C ARG A 388 -37.45 34.82 56.04
N LEU A 389 -37.04 36.01 56.53
CA LEU A 389 -37.84 37.22 56.46
C LEU A 389 -38.09 37.66 55.00
N TYR A 390 -37.13 37.40 54.09
CA TYR A 390 -37.32 37.73 52.69
C TYR A 390 -38.50 36.90 52.11
N PHE A 391 -38.59 35.63 52.35
CA PHE A 391 -39.67 34.79 51.81
C PHE A 391 -41.01 35.03 52.59
N GLN A 392 -40.98 35.43 53.85
CA GLN A 392 -42.16 35.84 54.55
C GLN A 392 -42.81 37.06 53.93
N ASN A 393 -42.01 38.01 53.46
CA ASN A 393 -42.44 39.36 53.00
C ASN A 393 -42.65 39.45 51.48
N ASN A 394 -42.11 38.51 50.71
CA ASN A 394 -42.19 38.53 49.25
C ASN A 394 -43.05 37.35 48.77
N SER A 395 -43.75 37.57 47.65
CA SER A 395 -44.51 36.51 46.91
C SER A 395 -43.74 36.07 45.72
N LEU A 396 -44.15 34.91 45.19
CA LEU A 396 -43.61 34.35 43.94
C LEU A 396 -43.83 35.36 42.80
N PRO A 397 -42.78 35.83 42.12
CA PRO A 397 -42.88 36.77 41.02
C PRO A 397 -43.72 36.21 39.85
N ASN A 398 -44.54 37.09 39.26
CA ASN A 398 -45.34 36.78 38.07
C ASN A 398 -46.26 35.55 38.28
N SER A 399 -46.75 35.34 39.50
CA SER A 399 -47.79 34.31 39.82
C SER A 399 -49.19 34.97 39.86
N ASP A 400 -50.09 34.33 39.12
CA ASP A 400 -51.53 34.68 39.16
C ASP A 400 -52.32 33.35 39.34
N PRO A 401 -52.99 33.15 40.47
CA PRO A 401 -53.05 34.06 41.64
C PRO A 401 -51.72 34.20 42.40
N ILE A 402 -51.61 35.21 43.26
CA ILE A 402 -50.41 35.51 44.05
C ILE A 402 -50.11 34.34 45.00
N VAL A 403 -48.95 33.65 44.78
CA VAL A 403 -48.47 32.56 45.63
C VAL A 403 -47.48 33.05 46.64
N LYS A 404 -47.76 32.85 47.96
CA LYS A 404 -46.84 33.17 49.08
C LYS A 404 -46.48 31.87 49.78
N PHE A 405 -45.23 31.75 50.19
CA PHE A 405 -44.77 30.67 51.02
C PHE A 405 -43.70 31.16 52.02
N THR A 406 -43.53 30.43 53.07
CA THR A 406 -42.50 30.68 54.09
C THR A 406 -41.50 29.50 54.11
N LEU A 407 -40.41 29.69 54.85
CA LEU A 407 -39.37 28.69 55.02
C LEU A 407 -39.23 28.27 56.48
N SER A 408 -39.07 26.99 56.71
CA SER A 408 -38.55 26.46 57.96
C SER A 408 -37.06 26.21 57.82
N LEU A 409 -36.28 26.53 58.84
CA LEU A 409 -34.85 26.50 58.82
C LEU A 409 -34.29 25.82 60.08
N GLY A 410 -33.27 24.97 59.89
CA GLY A 410 -32.51 24.36 60.98
C GLY A 410 -31.03 24.67 60.85
N LEU A 411 -30.45 25.35 61.80
CA LEU A 411 -29.07 25.84 61.76
C LEU A 411 -28.23 25.20 62.88
N CYS A 412 -27.08 24.62 62.53
CA CYS A 412 -26.10 24.11 63.50
C CYS A 412 -24.69 24.59 63.21
N SER A 413 -23.81 24.55 64.20
CA SER A 413 -22.38 24.67 64.04
C SER A 413 -21.81 23.30 63.68
N CYS A 414 -20.90 23.22 62.72
CA CYS A 414 -20.14 22.03 62.40
C CYS A 414 -18.90 21.99 63.33
N SER A 415 -19.04 21.31 64.49
CA SER A 415 -17.94 21.14 65.44
C SER A 415 -16.85 20.28 64.80
N PRO A 416 -15.54 20.50 65.18
CA PRO A 416 -14.43 19.63 64.74
C PRO A 416 -14.61 18.15 65.06
N GLU A 417 -15.46 17.82 65.98
CA GLU A 417 -15.77 16.45 66.43
C GLU A 417 -16.83 15.77 65.56
N TYR A 418 -17.52 16.47 64.67
CA TYR A 418 -18.60 15.94 63.85
C TYR A 418 -18.22 15.93 62.37
N ASP A 419 -18.49 14.83 61.73
CA ASP A 419 -18.47 14.74 60.27
C ASP A 419 -19.67 15.45 59.64
N LEU A 420 -19.68 15.63 58.33
CA LEU A 420 -20.76 16.28 57.60
C LEU A 420 -22.12 15.59 57.83
N ASN A 421 -22.16 14.27 57.88
CA ASN A 421 -23.41 13.50 58.04
C ASN A 421 -24.03 13.73 59.42
N SER A 422 -23.21 13.76 60.46
CA SER A 422 -23.64 14.12 61.80
C SER A 422 -24.18 15.54 61.87
N SER A 423 -23.51 16.51 61.25
CA SER A 423 -23.96 17.91 61.16
C SER A 423 -25.28 18.06 60.39
N ILE A 424 -25.47 17.34 59.29
CA ILE A 424 -26.74 17.30 58.54
C ILE A 424 -27.85 16.74 59.45
N THR A 425 -27.59 15.64 60.14
CA THR A 425 -28.59 15.04 61.03
C THR A 425 -29.01 16.00 62.14
N ILE A 426 -28.08 16.77 62.70
CA ILE A 426 -28.36 17.80 63.70
C ILE A 426 -29.22 18.93 63.12
N ALA A 427 -28.83 19.45 61.96
CA ALA A 427 -29.55 20.54 61.27
C ALA A 427 -30.96 20.09 60.82
N ASP A 428 -31.11 18.85 60.36
CA ASP A 428 -32.44 18.27 60.01
C ASP A 428 -33.34 18.15 61.24
N ASN A 429 -32.84 17.69 62.38
CA ASN A 429 -33.59 17.63 63.61
C ASN A 429 -34.02 19.06 64.07
N LEU A 430 -33.20 20.08 63.86
CA LEU A 430 -33.53 21.48 64.12
C LEU A 430 -34.61 22.02 63.16
N LEU A 431 -34.47 21.67 61.88
CA LEU A 431 -35.47 21.98 60.86
C LEU A 431 -36.83 21.33 61.19
N TYR A 432 -36.82 20.04 61.61
CA TYR A 432 -38.03 19.35 62.09
C TYR A 432 -38.69 20.10 63.28
N LYS A 433 -37.87 20.56 64.23
CA LYS A 433 -38.40 21.39 65.35
C LYS A 433 -39.04 22.69 64.87
N SER A 434 -38.42 23.35 63.82
CA SER A 434 -39.00 24.53 63.19
C SER A 434 -40.38 24.26 62.59
N LYS A 435 -40.52 23.13 61.85
CA LYS A 435 -41.79 22.72 61.24
C LYS A 435 -42.86 22.41 62.31
N HIS A 436 -42.53 21.75 63.44
CA HIS A 436 -43.45 21.39 64.48
C HIS A 436 -43.84 22.54 65.37
N ASN A 437 -42.94 23.53 65.58
CA ASN A 437 -43.20 24.69 66.40
C ASN A 437 -43.88 25.88 65.69
N GLY A 438 -44.65 25.58 64.63
CA GLY A 438 -45.47 26.57 63.93
C GLY A 438 -44.87 27.10 62.62
N ARG A 439 -43.82 26.52 62.11
CA ARG A 439 -43.16 26.82 60.80
C ARG A 439 -42.64 28.32 60.77
N ASN A 440 -42.17 28.78 59.61
CA ASN A 440 -41.66 30.11 59.38
C ASN A 440 -40.72 30.57 60.50
N LYS A 441 -39.70 29.80 60.84
CA LYS A 441 -38.73 30.11 61.89
C LYS A 441 -37.40 29.42 61.68
N THR A 442 -36.35 29.97 62.27
CA THR A 442 -35.04 29.38 62.37
C THR A 442 -34.85 28.75 63.73
N THR A 443 -34.58 27.44 63.83
CA THR A 443 -34.21 26.78 65.09
C THR A 443 -32.71 26.56 65.09
N ILE A 444 -32.06 26.88 66.18
CA ILE A 444 -30.63 26.67 66.46
C ILE A 444 -30.45 25.76 67.66
N ASN A 445 -29.27 25.20 67.88
CA ASN A 445 -28.96 24.33 68.99
C ASN A 445 -29.07 25.19 70.32
N SER A 446 -29.74 24.60 71.34
CA SER A 446 -30.06 25.28 72.61
C SER A 446 -28.84 25.82 73.41
N ASP A 447 -27.68 25.14 73.22
CA ASP A 447 -26.46 25.50 73.95
C ASP A 447 -25.85 26.83 73.51
N VAL A 448 -26.32 27.37 72.38
CA VAL A 448 -25.88 28.66 71.83
C VAL A 448 -26.81 29.82 72.21
N LEU A 449 -28.08 29.54 72.63
CA LEU A 449 -29.09 30.53 72.98
C LEU A 449 -28.78 31.33 74.27
N SER A 450 -27.94 30.77 75.14
CA SER A 450 -27.49 31.42 76.35
C SER A 450 -26.48 32.57 76.14
N CYS A 451 -26.03 32.72 74.85
CA CYS A 451 -25.07 33.75 74.46
C CYS A 451 -25.65 34.92 73.60
N PHE A 452 -27.01 34.93 73.44
CA PHE A 452 -27.73 36.05 72.80
C PHE A 452 -28.42 36.96 73.80
#